data_9eacb0cd1ef84f1f8c13473a8da75060
#
_entry.id   9eacb0cd1ef84f1f8c13473a8da75060
#
_cell.length_a   1.000
_cell.length_b   1.000
_cell.length_c   1.000
_cell.angle_alpha   90.00
_cell.angle_beta   90.00
_cell.angle_gamma   90.00
#
_symmetry.space_group_name_H-M   'P 1'
#
loop_
_entity.id
_entity.type
_entity.pdbx_description
1 polymer ?
#
loop_
_entity_poly.entity_id
_entity_poly.type
_entity_poly.pdbx_seq_one_letter_code
_entity_poly.pdbx_strand_id
1 'polypeptide(L)'
;LMRYVTNAKGELVVIARSGEVMIHDDNGRERERHKVPYGATLQVKDGDQVKAGKVLAMWDATSRPIVTEYAGRVKFENVEEGVTVAKQVDEVTGLSTLVVIDPKRRAGATAKGVRPQVKLLDDKGDEIKLAGSELSVNITFQLGSIITVKDGQQVGVGEVPARIPQETSKTRDITGGLPRVAELFEARSPKDAGLLAEVTGTVSFGKDTKGKQRLVITDLDGVAHEYLIPKDKHVTAHDGQVVNKGESIVDGPADPHDILRLLGVEALARYITDEVQDVYRLQ
;
A
#
# COMPACT_ATOMS: atom_id res chain seq x y z
N LEU A 1 4.47 -16.20 -4.99
CA LEU A 1 5.73 -15.52 -5.36
C LEU A 1 5.56 -14.03 -5.10
N MET A 2 6.43 -13.47 -4.26
CA MET A 2 6.45 -12.06 -3.92
C MET A 2 6.86 -11.23 -5.16
N ARG A 3 6.07 -10.20 -5.50
CA ARG A 3 6.43 -9.28 -6.59
C ARG A 3 7.46 -8.25 -6.10
N TYR A 4 8.52 -8.07 -6.85
CA TYR A 4 9.53 -7.03 -6.62
C TYR A 4 10.02 -6.46 -7.95
N VAL A 5 10.62 -5.30 -7.89
CA VAL A 5 11.31 -4.65 -9.02
C VAL A 5 12.77 -4.42 -8.67
N THR A 6 13.61 -4.37 -9.67
CA THR A 6 15.03 -4.05 -9.51
C THR A 6 15.25 -2.58 -9.85
N ASN A 7 15.76 -1.80 -8.88
CA ASN A 7 16.08 -0.39 -9.12
C ASN A 7 17.40 -0.21 -9.88
N ALA A 8 17.74 1.02 -10.22
CA ALA A 8 18.97 1.36 -10.94
C ALA A 8 20.27 0.98 -10.19
N LYS A 9 20.18 0.80 -8.87
CA LYS A 9 21.30 0.37 -8.02
C LYS A 9 21.42 -1.16 -7.92
N GLY A 10 20.53 -1.91 -8.60
CA GLY A 10 20.48 -3.37 -8.53
C GLY A 10 19.80 -3.92 -7.25
N GLU A 11 19.18 -3.07 -6.45
CA GLU A 11 18.46 -3.48 -5.24
C GLU A 11 17.05 -3.98 -5.59
N LEU A 12 16.61 -5.02 -4.89
CA LEU A 12 15.28 -5.60 -5.05
C LEU A 12 14.27 -4.89 -4.16
N VAL A 13 13.37 -4.13 -4.74
CA VAL A 13 12.34 -3.37 -4.01
C VAL A 13 11.00 -4.10 -4.10
N VAL A 14 10.41 -4.39 -2.94
CA VAL A 14 9.15 -5.13 -2.84
C VAL A 14 7.98 -4.24 -3.26
N ILE A 15 7.20 -4.71 -4.23
CA ILE A 15 5.96 -4.07 -4.69
C ILE A 15 4.71 -4.90 -4.37
N ALA A 16 4.90 -6.04 -3.70
CA ALA A 16 3.81 -6.83 -3.15
C ALA A 16 3.39 -6.30 -1.77
N ARG A 17 2.11 -6.34 -1.47
CA ARG A 17 1.58 -5.92 -0.17
C ARG A 17 1.69 -7.00 0.89
N SER A 18 1.60 -8.25 0.48
CA SER A 18 1.73 -9.45 1.32
C SER A 18 2.99 -10.22 0.91
N GLY A 19 4.15 -9.58 1.02
CA GLY A 19 5.43 -10.23 0.78
C GLY A 19 5.85 -11.05 2.00
N GLU A 20 6.40 -12.23 1.76
CA GLU A 20 6.99 -13.07 2.81
C GLU A 20 8.34 -13.61 2.34
N VAL A 21 9.31 -13.64 3.25
CA VAL A 21 10.58 -14.34 3.08
C VAL A 21 10.53 -15.57 3.98
N MET A 22 10.77 -16.73 3.41
CA MET A 22 10.78 -18.00 4.12
C MET A 22 12.21 -18.57 4.13
N ILE A 23 12.62 -19.08 5.28
CA ILE A 23 13.89 -19.78 5.44
C ILE A 23 13.60 -21.27 5.59
N HIS A 24 14.20 -22.08 4.72
CA HIS A 24 14.14 -23.52 4.76
C HIS A 24 15.48 -24.11 5.17
N ASP A 25 15.44 -25.26 5.83
CA ASP A 25 16.64 -26.06 6.07
C ASP A 25 17.01 -26.90 4.83
N ASP A 26 18.14 -27.60 4.90
CA ASP A 26 18.64 -28.47 3.83
C ASP A 26 17.67 -29.61 3.45
N ASN A 27 16.72 -29.92 4.31
CA ASN A 27 15.66 -30.91 4.09
C ASN A 27 14.38 -30.30 3.49
N GLY A 28 14.38 -29.00 3.18
CA GLY A 28 13.23 -28.29 2.64
C GLY A 28 12.14 -27.94 3.68
N ARG A 29 12.42 -28.11 4.97
CA ARG A 29 11.48 -27.75 6.03
C ARG A 29 11.57 -26.25 6.31
N GLU A 30 10.42 -25.58 6.38
CA GLU A 30 10.32 -24.17 6.80
C GLU A 30 10.78 -24.03 8.24
N ARG A 31 11.74 -23.14 8.47
CA ARG A 31 12.30 -22.80 9.78
C ARG A 31 11.79 -21.48 10.29
N GLU A 32 11.73 -20.51 9.40
CA GLU A 32 11.30 -19.15 9.73
C GLU A 32 10.50 -18.56 8.57
N ARG A 33 9.54 -17.69 8.92
CA ARG A 33 8.73 -16.94 7.98
C ARG A 33 8.62 -15.51 8.46
N HIS A 34 9.02 -14.57 7.62
CA HIS A 34 9.03 -13.15 7.93
C HIS A 34 8.19 -12.39 6.92
N LYS A 35 7.23 -11.59 7.39
CA LYS A 35 6.46 -10.68 6.54
C LYS A 35 7.35 -9.50 6.13
N VAL A 36 7.31 -9.16 4.85
CA VAL A 36 8.06 -8.04 4.29
C VAL A 36 7.08 -7.02 3.74
N PRO A 37 7.12 -5.77 4.22
CA PRO A 37 6.17 -4.75 3.79
C PRO A 37 6.48 -4.23 2.37
N TYR A 38 5.46 -3.65 1.74
CA TYR A 38 5.59 -2.92 0.49
C TYR A 38 6.64 -1.80 0.62
N GLY A 39 7.49 -1.66 -0.38
CA GLY A 39 8.57 -0.68 -0.42
C GLY A 39 9.83 -1.07 0.34
N ALA A 40 9.85 -2.26 0.96
CA ALA A 40 11.07 -2.78 1.57
C ALA A 40 12.11 -3.17 0.51
N THR A 41 13.37 -3.02 0.85
CA THR A 41 14.50 -3.47 0.03
C THR A 41 14.98 -4.82 0.53
N LEU A 42 14.96 -5.82 -0.34
CA LEU A 42 15.48 -7.16 -0.04
C LEU A 42 17.01 -7.16 -0.10
N GLN A 43 17.62 -7.80 0.89
CA GLN A 43 19.07 -7.98 0.96
C GLN A 43 19.52 -9.40 0.54
N VAL A 44 18.55 -10.20 0.10
CA VAL A 44 18.74 -11.59 -0.29
C VAL A 44 17.92 -11.88 -1.54
N LYS A 45 18.33 -12.87 -2.30
CA LYS A 45 17.63 -13.41 -3.47
C LYS A 45 17.05 -14.77 -3.14
N ASP A 46 16.09 -15.19 -3.94
CA ASP A 46 15.53 -16.54 -3.84
C ASP A 46 16.62 -17.58 -4.08
N GLY A 47 16.72 -18.56 -3.17
CA GLY A 47 17.76 -19.59 -3.20
C GLY A 47 19.08 -19.23 -2.50
N ASP A 48 19.24 -18.00 -1.97
CA ASP A 48 20.44 -17.63 -1.23
C ASP A 48 20.54 -18.41 0.07
N GLN A 49 21.76 -18.87 0.39
CA GLN A 49 22.08 -19.41 1.71
C GLN A 49 22.34 -18.28 2.70
N VAL A 50 21.62 -18.31 3.81
CA VAL A 50 21.72 -17.29 4.86
C VAL A 50 22.20 -17.89 6.18
N LYS A 51 22.99 -17.12 6.90
CA LYS A 51 23.43 -17.45 8.26
C LYS A 51 22.61 -16.68 9.29
N ALA A 52 22.56 -17.19 10.51
CA ALA A 52 21.93 -16.48 11.62
C ALA A 52 22.51 -15.05 11.77
N GLY A 53 21.61 -14.08 11.98
CA GLY A 53 21.96 -12.66 12.06
C GLY A 53 22.07 -11.93 10.71
N LYS A 54 21.84 -12.61 9.57
CA LYS A 54 21.80 -11.96 8.25
C LYS A 54 20.55 -11.10 8.11
N VAL A 55 20.74 -9.84 7.71
CA VAL A 55 19.61 -8.95 7.36
C VAL A 55 18.98 -9.44 6.06
N LEU A 56 17.69 -9.73 6.07
CA LEU A 56 16.93 -10.23 4.92
C LEU A 56 16.26 -9.10 4.14
N ALA A 57 15.72 -8.12 4.86
CA ALA A 57 15.05 -6.96 4.27
C ALA A 57 15.24 -5.72 5.14
N MET A 58 15.15 -4.55 4.53
CA MET A 58 15.23 -3.25 5.19
C MET A 58 14.07 -2.37 4.76
N TRP A 59 13.46 -1.63 5.69
CA TRP A 59 12.43 -0.64 5.39
C TRP A 59 12.39 0.47 6.44
N ASP A 60 11.77 1.57 6.09
CA ASP A 60 11.48 2.67 7.01
C ASP A 60 10.09 2.45 7.65
N ALA A 61 10.06 2.29 8.97
CA ALA A 61 8.82 2.10 9.72
C ALA A 61 8.02 3.41 9.93
N THR A 62 8.64 4.56 9.72
CA THR A 62 8.04 5.89 9.96
C THR A 62 7.24 6.42 8.77
N SER A 63 7.47 5.86 7.59
CA SER A 63 6.77 6.25 6.37
C SER A 63 6.50 5.06 5.47
N ARG A 64 5.39 5.13 4.74
CA ARG A 64 5.09 4.19 3.66
C ARG A 64 5.52 4.82 2.33
N PRO A 65 6.51 4.26 1.63
CA PRO A 65 6.88 4.75 0.31
C PRO A 65 5.81 4.40 -0.72
N ILE A 66 5.63 5.25 -1.71
CA ILE A 66 4.98 4.91 -2.97
C ILE A 66 6.11 4.61 -3.93
N VAL A 67 6.15 3.41 -4.51
CA VAL A 67 7.23 2.95 -5.39
C VAL A 67 6.74 2.94 -6.83
N THR A 68 7.52 3.51 -7.74
CA THR A 68 7.19 3.42 -9.17
C THR A 68 7.63 2.09 -9.77
N GLU A 69 6.74 1.47 -10.53
CA GLU A 69 7.01 0.23 -11.29
C GLU A 69 7.57 0.52 -12.68
N TYR A 70 7.53 1.76 -13.13
CA TYR A 70 7.93 2.20 -14.46
C TYR A 70 8.96 3.34 -14.37
N ALA A 71 9.90 3.34 -15.29
CA ALA A 71 10.83 4.45 -15.47
C ALA A 71 10.23 5.47 -16.42
N GLY A 72 10.46 6.76 -16.19
CA GLY A 72 9.97 7.83 -17.05
C GLY A 72 10.21 9.21 -16.49
N ARG A 73 9.76 10.22 -17.22
CA ARG A 73 9.81 11.61 -16.80
C ARG A 73 8.54 11.96 -16.02
N VAL A 74 8.70 12.50 -14.84
CA VAL A 74 7.60 12.97 -13.97
C VAL A 74 6.90 14.15 -14.62
N LYS A 75 5.57 14.09 -14.72
CA LYS A 75 4.70 15.21 -15.04
C LYS A 75 3.67 15.37 -13.94
N PHE A 76 3.69 16.54 -13.31
CA PHE A 76 2.71 16.88 -12.30
C PHE A 76 1.35 17.20 -12.94
N GLU A 77 0.30 16.67 -12.37
CA GLU A 77 -1.07 17.00 -12.73
C GLU A 77 -1.85 17.35 -11.47
N ASN A 78 -2.55 18.48 -11.51
CA ASN A 78 -3.30 19.03 -10.37
C ASN A 78 -2.43 19.26 -9.10
N VAL A 79 -1.14 19.56 -9.27
CA VAL A 79 -0.23 19.91 -8.19
C VAL A 79 -0.10 21.43 -8.18
N GLU A 80 -0.92 22.10 -7.37
CA GLU A 80 -0.96 23.56 -7.24
C GLU A 80 -0.63 23.95 -5.80
N GLU A 81 0.41 24.76 -5.64
CA GLU A 81 0.84 25.27 -4.32
C GLU A 81 -0.25 26.15 -3.69
N GLY A 82 -0.59 25.87 -2.44
CA GLY A 82 -1.66 26.56 -1.71
C GLY A 82 -3.08 26.05 -2.00
N VAL A 83 -3.26 25.18 -2.98
CA VAL A 83 -4.56 24.55 -3.34
C VAL A 83 -4.58 23.06 -3.01
N THR A 84 -3.72 22.28 -3.65
CA THR A 84 -3.63 20.84 -3.49
C THR A 84 -2.39 20.40 -2.72
N VAL A 85 -1.34 21.24 -2.71
CA VAL A 85 -0.10 20.99 -1.99
C VAL A 85 0.33 22.25 -1.22
N ALA A 86 1.01 22.03 -0.09
CA ALA A 86 1.70 23.08 0.67
C ALA A 86 3.20 22.82 0.66
N LYS A 87 3.97 23.88 0.49
CA LYS A 87 5.42 23.82 0.65
C LYS A 87 5.75 23.84 2.14
N GLN A 88 6.40 22.80 2.62
CA GLN A 88 6.91 22.68 3.97
C GLN A 88 8.42 22.71 3.93
N VAL A 89 9.02 23.59 4.72
CA VAL A 89 10.47 23.66 4.86
C VAL A 89 10.84 22.88 6.12
N ASP A 90 11.72 21.92 5.98
CA ASP A 90 12.32 21.21 7.11
C ASP A 90 13.34 22.18 7.77
N GLU A 91 13.07 22.57 9.00
CA GLU A 91 13.89 23.52 9.75
C GLU A 91 15.30 22.98 10.04
N VAL A 92 15.48 21.66 10.04
CA VAL A 92 16.79 21.03 10.33
C VAL A 92 17.65 20.91 9.08
N THR A 93 17.04 20.50 7.96
CA THR A 93 17.77 20.25 6.71
C THR A 93 17.72 21.42 5.72
N GLY A 94 16.82 22.38 5.93
CA GLY A 94 16.57 23.50 5.01
C GLY A 94 15.94 23.07 3.68
N LEU A 95 15.61 21.79 3.51
CA LEU A 95 15.01 21.26 2.30
C LEU A 95 13.52 21.57 2.27
N SER A 96 13.03 22.07 1.15
CA SER A 96 11.60 22.27 0.93
C SER A 96 10.97 21.03 0.31
N THR A 97 9.93 20.53 0.94
CA THR A 97 9.12 19.41 0.47
C THR A 97 7.70 19.87 0.17
N LEU A 98 7.03 19.20 -0.76
CA LEU A 98 5.62 19.43 -1.06
C LEU A 98 4.78 18.39 -0.31
N VAL A 99 3.85 18.87 0.50
CA VAL A 99 2.91 18.03 1.26
C VAL A 99 1.53 18.21 0.67
N VAL A 100 0.86 17.10 0.40
CA VAL A 100 -0.51 17.09 -0.12
C VAL A 100 -1.47 17.53 0.97
N ILE A 101 -2.24 18.58 0.70
CA ILE A 101 -3.23 19.14 1.61
C ILE A 101 -4.65 18.94 1.08
N ASP A 102 -5.63 18.97 1.99
CA ASP A 102 -7.03 19.01 1.57
C ASP A 102 -7.32 20.36 0.88
N PRO A 103 -7.82 20.37 -0.36
CA PRO A 103 -8.18 21.61 -1.02
C PRO A 103 -9.25 22.32 -0.20
N LYS A 104 -8.83 23.37 0.51
CA LYS A 104 -9.73 24.18 1.33
C LYS A 104 -10.87 24.68 0.46
N ARG A 105 -12.10 24.40 0.89
CA ARG A 105 -13.34 24.94 0.33
C ARG A 105 -13.26 26.48 0.27
N ARG A 106 -12.67 27.04 -0.77
CA ARG A 106 -12.95 28.43 -1.12
C ARG A 106 -14.29 28.48 -1.80
N ALA A 107 -15.21 29.28 -1.26
CA ALA A 107 -16.52 29.54 -1.85
C ALA A 107 -16.33 29.87 -3.35
N GLY A 108 -16.92 29.05 -4.22
CA GLY A 108 -17.00 29.30 -5.67
C GLY A 108 -16.11 28.45 -6.58
N ALA A 109 -15.27 27.56 -6.08
CA ALA A 109 -14.41 26.76 -6.95
C ALA A 109 -14.94 25.34 -7.20
N THR A 110 -14.97 24.97 -8.45
CA THR A 110 -15.25 23.65 -9.04
C THR A 110 -14.24 22.54 -8.66
N ALA A 111 -13.47 22.71 -7.61
CA ALA A 111 -12.40 21.82 -7.17
C ALA A 111 -12.87 20.62 -6.32
N LYS A 112 -14.13 20.19 -6.45
CA LYS A 112 -14.58 18.95 -5.84
C LYS A 112 -13.96 17.77 -6.56
N GLY A 113 -12.97 17.12 -5.90
CA GLY A 113 -12.48 15.80 -6.33
C GLY A 113 -11.18 15.80 -7.13
N VAL A 114 -10.53 16.95 -7.31
CA VAL A 114 -9.22 17.01 -7.97
C VAL A 114 -8.14 16.60 -6.99
N ARG A 115 -7.51 15.44 -7.21
CA ARG A 115 -6.37 14.97 -6.44
C ARG A 115 -5.08 15.25 -7.19
N PRO A 116 -4.00 15.67 -6.49
CA PRO A 116 -2.70 15.80 -7.12
C PRO A 116 -2.20 14.41 -7.51
N GLN A 117 -1.65 14.32 -8.71
CA GLN A 117 -1.12 13.07 -9.26
C GLN A 117 0.13 13.31 -10.09
N VAL A 118 0.89 12.25 -10.28
CA VAL A 118 2.04 12.19 -11.17
C VAL A 118 1.73 11.25 -12.32
N LYS A 119 1.95 11.71 -13.52
CA LYS A 119 2.03 10.89 -14.73
C LYS A 119 3.48 10.67 -15.08
N LEU A 120 3.78 9.54 -15.68
CA LEU A 120 5.08 9.24 -16.23
C LEU A 120 5.04 9.36 -17.75
N LEU A 121 6.00 10.11 -18.28
CA LEU A 121 6.18 10.31 -19.72
C LEU A 121 7.40 9.53 -20.21
N ASP A 122 7.32 9.03 -21.43
CA ASP A 122 8.43 8.43 -22.13
C ASP A 122 9.39 9.50 -22.71
N ASP A 123 10.44 9.08 -23.41
CA ASP A 123 11.42 9.98 -24.03
C ASP A 123 10.82 10.83 -25.16
N LYS A 124 9.67 10.44 -25.70
CA LYS A 124 8.93 11.19 -26.75
C LYS A 124 7.96 12.19 -26.15
N GLY A 125 7.69 12.13 -24.86
CA GLY A 125 6.74 12.96 -24.16
C GLY A 125 5.33 12.38 -24.10
N ASP A 126 5.14 11.14 -24.51
CA ASP A 126 3.87 10.43 -24.44
C ASP A 126 3.69 9.78 -23.05
N GLU A 127 2.44 9.66 -22.61
CA GLU A 127 2.14 9.00 -21.33
C GLU A 127 2.45 7.50 -21.37
N ILE A 128 3.22 7.01 -20.41
CA ILE A 128 3.52 5.58 -20.28
C ILE A 128 2.26 4.84 -19.89
N LYS A 129 1.94 3.79 -20.64
CA LYS A 129 0.76 2.95 -20.39
C LYS A 129 1.10 1.73 -19.56
N LEU A 130 0.13 1.25 -18.78
CA LEU A 130 0.22 0.00 -18.03
C LEU A 130 0.38 -1.17 -19.02
N ALA A 131 1.25 -2.13 -18.67
CA ALA A 131 1.50 -3.29 -19.52
C ALA A 131 0.19 -4.05 -19.80
N GLY A 132 -0.15 -4.17 -21.10
CA GLY A 132 -1.38 -4.85 -21.54
C GLY A 132 -2.66 -4.02 -21.44
N SER A 133 -2.56 -2.71 -21.20
CA SER A 133 -3.73 -1.81 -21.08
C SER A 133 -3.49 -0.50 -21.83
N GLU A 134 -4.58 0.15 -22.22
CA GLU A 134 -4.56 1.52 -22.76
C GLU A 134 -4.51 2.60 -21.66
N LEU A 135 -4.53 2.19 -20.40
CA LEU A 135 -4.52 3.11 -19.26
C LEU A 135 -3.12 3.65 -19.01
N SER A 136 -3.02 4.96 -18.79
CA SER A 136 -1.77 5.62 -18.44
C SER A 136 -1.35 5.30 -17.00
N VAL A 137 -0.04 5.23 -16.76
CA VAL A 137 0.54 5.09 -15.43
C VAL A 137 0.33 6.37 -14.65
N ASN A 138 -0.58 6.35 -13.68
CA ASN A 138 -0.89 7.47 -12.80
C ASN A 138 -0.61 7.11 -11.36
N ILE A 139 0.11 7.99 -10.66
CA ILE A 139 0.35 7.89 -9.22
C ILE A 139 -0.44 9.01 -8.55
N THR A 140 -1.59 8.67 -7.97
CA THR A 140 -2.43 9.63 -7.25
C THR A 140 -1.97 9.72 -5.80
N PHE A 141 -1.75 10.94 -5.31
CA PHE A 141 -1.29 11.16 -3.94
C PHE A 141 -2.45 11.28 -2.96
N GLN A 142 -2.28 10.67 -1.80
CA GLN A 142 -3.20 10.80 -0.67
C GLN A 142 -2.91 12.07 0.13
N LEU A 143 -3.90 12.51 0.91
CA LEU A 143 -3.70 13.62 1.86
C LEU A 143 -2.57 13.29 2.83
N GLY A 144 -1.71 14.26 3.09
CA GLY A 144 -0.55 14.12 3.96
C GLY A 144 0.67 13.47 3.28
N SER A 145 0.57 13.05 2.01
CA SER A 145 1.73 12.51 1.28
C SER A 145 2.79 13.59 1.08
N ILE A 146 4.04 13.22 1.30
CA ILE A 146 5.21 14.06 1.05
C ILE A 146 5.74 13.68 -0.33
N ILE A 147 5.71 14.63 -1.27
CA ILE A 147 6.21 14.44 -2.63
C ILE A 147 7.73 14.65 -2.62
N THR A 148 8.48 13.65 -3.09
CA THR A 148 9.94 13.63 -3.08
C THR A 148 10.58 13.92 -4.44
N VAL A 149 9.77 13.95 -5.51
CA VAL A 149 10.20 14.23 -6.88
C VAL A 149 9.79 15.63 -7.32
N LYS A 150 10.43 16.12 -8.37
CA LYS A 150 10.10 17.40 -9.00
C LYS A 150 9.45 17.18 -10.36
N ASP A 151 8.68 18.16 -10.82
CA ASP A 151 8.15 18.15 -12.17
C ASP A 151 9.29 18.12 -13.21
N GLY A 152 9.16 17.28 -14.23
CA GLY A 152 10.20 17.06 -15.25
C GLY A 152 11.36 16.16 -14.81
N GLN A 153 11.40 15.69 -13.56
CA GLN A 153 12.47 14.82 -13.07
C GLN A 153 12.36 13.43 -13.72
N GLN A 154 13.51 12.88 -14.14
CA GLN A 154 13.59 11.48 -14.56
C GLN A 154 13.59 10.56 -13.34
N VAL A 155 12.72 9.56 -13.34
CA VAL A 155 12.66 8.52 -12.30
C VAL A 155 12.89 7.14 -12.90
N GLY A 156 13.58 6.30 -12.17
CA GLY A 156 13.82 4.90 -12.51
C GLY A 156 12.78 3.97 -11.88
N VAL A 157 12.77 2.72 -12.33
CA VAL A 157 11.99 1.65 -11.69
C VAL A 157 12.44 1.48 -10.24
N GLY A 158 11.50 1.33 -9.32
CA GLY A 158 11.81 1.14 -7.91
C GLY A 158 12.12 2.42 -7.13
N GLU A 159 12.05 3.59 -7.76
CA GLU A 159 12.20 4.87 -7.07
C GLU A 159 10.92 5.26 -6.31
N VAL A 160 11.07 6.15 -5.33
CA VAL A 160 10.00 6.57 -4.42
C VAL A 160 9.60 8.02 -4.76
N PRO A 161 8.57 8.25 -5.59
CA PRO A 161 8.11 9.60 -5.92
C PRO A 161 7.39 10.30 -4.76
N ALA A 162 6.85 9.57 -3.80
CA ALA A 162 6.25 10.13 -2.61
C ALA A 162 6.32 9.17 -1.43
N ARG A 163 6.21 9.72 -0.22
CA ARG A 163 6.11 8.98 1.04
C ARG A 163 4.84 9.40 1.77
N ILE A 164 4.16 8.45 2.36
CA ILE A 164 3.02 8.69 3.24
C ILE A 164 3.55 8.56 4.67
N PRO A 165 3.64 9.65 5.46
CA PRO A 165 3.99 9.52 6.86
C PRO A 165 3.01 8.56 7.52
N GLN A 166 3.51 7.56 8.20
CA GLN A 166 2.68 6.84 9.14
C GLN A 166 2.58 7.75 10.36
N GLU A 167 1.48 8.48 10.47
CA GLU A 167 1.11 8.99 11.78
C GLU A 167 1.15 7.79 12.70
N THR A 168 1.96 7.88 13.77
CA THR A 168 1.85 6.96 14.91
C THR A 168 0.38 6.98 15.25
N SER A 169 -0.32 5.93 14.82
CA SER A 169 -1.76 5.88 14.91
C SER A 169 -2.10 6.26 16.34
N LYS A 170 -2.91 7.30 16.46
CA LYS A 170 -3.74 7.47 17.67
C LYS A 170 -4.11 6.07 18.07
N THR A 171 -3.60 5.63 19.22
CA THR A 171 -3.80 4.33 19.82
C THR A 171 -4.98 3.64 19.17
N ARG A 172 -4.73 2.70 18.27
CA ARG A 172 -5.77 1.77 17.87
C ARG A 172 -6.23 1.23 19.20
N ASP A 173 -7.47 1.46 19.53
CA ASP A 173 -8.13 0.84 20.67
C ASP A 173 -8.29 -0.63 20.31
N ILE A 174 -7.14 -1.29 20.21
CA ILE A 174 -7.05 -2.72 19.99
C ILE A 174 -7.35 -3.27 21.36
N THR A 175 -8.52 -3.85 21.50
CA THR A 175 -8.85 -4.70 22.62
C THR A 175 -7.71 -5.70 22.77
N GLY A 176 -6.79 -5.43 23.66
CA GLY A 176 -5.61 -6.25 23.89
C GLY A 176 -5.84 -7.31 24.95
N GLY A 177 -4.96 -8.31 25.03
CA GLY A 177 -5.00 -9.32 26.06
C GLY A 177 -6.13 -10.35 25.91
N LEU A 178 -6.61 -10.89 27.04
CA LEU A 178 -7.64 -11.94 27.08
C LEU A 178 -8.92 -11.63 26.29
N PRO A 179 -9.47 -10.40 26.31
CA PRO A 179 -10.63 -10.07 25.48
C PRO A 179 -10.41 -10.30 23.99
N ARG A 180 -9.21 -10.00 23.44
CA ARG A 180 -8.88 -10.25 22.04
C ARG A 180 -8.88 -11.73 21.71
N VAL A 181 -8.33 -12.55 22.60
CA VAL A 181 -8.32 -14.01 22.43
C VAL A 181 -9.75 -14.56 22.41
N ALA A 182 -10.61 -14.08 23.32
CA ALA A 182 -12.03 -14.47 23.35
C ALA A 182 -12.75 -14.09 22.04
N GLU A 183 -12.53 -12.87 21.52
CA GLU A 183 -13.08 -12.43 20.22
C GLU A 183 -12.67 -13.35 19.08
N LEU A 184 -11.39 -13.76 19.02
CA LEU A 184 -10.88 -14.65 17.99
C LEU A 184 -11.51 -16.04 18.05
N PHE A 185 -11.64 -16.62 19.24
CA PHE A 185 -12.26 -17.94 19.43
C PHE A 185 -13.78 -17.93 19.22
N GLU A 186 -14.43 -16.80 19.52
CA GLU A 186 -15.85 -16.62 19.22
C GLU A 186 -16.10 -16.21 17.76
N ALA A 187 -15.03 -16.01 16.97
CA ALA A 187 -15.08 -15.54 15.59
C ALA A 187 -15.93 -14.27 15.41
N ARG A 188 -15.83 -13.31 16.33
CA ARG A 188 -16.54 -12.05 16.22
C ARG A 188 -15.95 -11.19 15.12
N SER A 189 -16.81 -10.56 14.31
CA SER A 189 -16.39 -9.56 13.34
C SER A 189 -15.84 -8.32 14.07
N PRO A 190 -14.63 -7.86 13.77
CA PRO A 190 -14.07 -6.67 14.39
C PRO A 190 -14.92 -5.43 14.10
N LYS A 191 -15.07 -4.51 15.07
CA LYS A 191 -15.86 -3.27 14.90
C LYS A 191 -15.31 -2.39 13.76
N ASP A 192 -13.99 -2.38 13.60
CA ASP A 192 -13.28 -1.61 12.58
C ASP A 192 -12.57 -2.51 11.57
N ALA A 193 -13.24 -3.57 11.15
CA ALA A 193 -12.69 -4.53 10.21
C ALA A 193 -12.11 -3.84 8.97
N GLY A 194 -10.93 -4.29 8.58
CA GLY A 194 -10.35 -4.04 7.27
C GLY A 194 -11.16 -4.76 6.20
N LEU A 195 -10.93 -4.42 4.95
CA LEU A 195 -11.63 -5.02 3.82
C LEU A 195 -10.63 -5.75 2.94
N LEU A 196 -10.96 -6.99 2.61
CA LEU A 196 -10.14 -7.82 1.72
C LEU A 196 -10.70 -7.79 0.30
N ALA A 197 -9.82 -7.84 -0.70
CA ALA A 197 -10.23 -7.96 -2.10
C ALA A 197 -10.90 -9.32 -2.35
N GLU A 198 -12.11 -9.32 -2.90
CA GLU A 198 -12.84 -10.56 -3.21
C GLU A 198 -12.34 -11.23 -4.48
N VAL A 199 -11.73 -10.46 -5.37
CA VAL A 199 -11.22 -10.91 -6.66
C VAL A 199 -9.82 -10.36 -6.91
N THR A 200 -9.07 -11.05 -7.78
CA THR A 200 -7.81 -10.53 -8.33
C THR A 200 -8.14 -9.62 -9.49
N GLY A 201 -7.62 -8.39 -9.47
CA GLY A 201 -7.90 -7.44 -10.55
C GLY A 201 -7.20 -6.10 -10.34
N THR A 202 -7.51 -5.16 -11.22
CA THR A 202 -6.97 -3.80 -11.21
C THR A 202 -7.90 -2.86 -10.45
N VAL A 203 -7.33 -2.12 -9.50
CA VAL A 203 -8.06 -1.15 -8.69
C VAL A 203 -8.25 0.15 -9.44
N SER A 204 -9.46 0.71 -9.37
CA SER A 204 -9.78 2.05 -9.80
C SER A 204 -10.72 2.73 -8.81
N PHE A 205 -10.72 4.06 -8.80
CA PHE A 205 -11.63 4.83 -7.95
C PHE A 205 -12.76 5.42 -8.78
N GLY A 206 -13.98 5.06 -8.43
CA GLY A 206 -15.18 5.60 -9.04
C GLY A 206 -15.62 6.91 -8.39
N LYS A 207 -16.77 7.42 -8.86
CA LYS A 207 -17.38 8.64 -8.33
C LYS A 207 -17.86 8.43 -6.90
N ASP A 208 -17.39 9.26 -5.97
CA ASP A 208 -17.78 9.21 -4.57
C ASP A 208 -19.29 9.40 -4.38
N THR A 209 -19.83 8.69 -3.42
CA THR A 209 -21.19 8.89 -2.91
C THR A 209 -21.17 9.70 -1.60
N LYS A 210 -22.35 10.12 -1.10
CA LYS A 210 -22.44 10.85 0.17
C LYS A 210 -21.82 10.02 1.31
N GLY A 211 -20.67 10.47 1.85
CA GLY A 211 -19.98 9.83 2.98
C GLY A 211 -19.16 8.58 2.68
N LYS A 212 -19.17 8.06 1.44
CA LYS A 212 -18.42 6.87 1.04
C LYS A 212 -17.62 7.14 -0.23
N GLN A 213 -16.41 6.61 -0.28
CA GLN A 213 -15.61 6.55 -1.52
C GLN A 213 -15.86 5.21 -2.20
N ARG A 214 -15.91 5.24 -3.54
CA ARG A 214 -16.12 4.06 -4.36
C ARG A 214 -14.77 3.53 -4.85
N LEU A 215 -14.44 2.33 -4.47
CA LEU A 215 -13.32 1.58 -5.02
C LEU A 215 -13.88 0.48 -5.92
N VAL A 216 -13.29 0.30 -7.09
CA VAL A 216 -13.71 -0.72 -8.06
C VAL A 216 -12.50 -1.60 -8.34
N ILE A 217 -12.69 -2.91 -8.29
CA ILE A 217 -11.70 -3.88 -8.76
C ILE A 217 -12.24 -4.50 -10.04
N THR A 218 -11.55 -4.27 -11.15
CA THR A 218 -11.87 -4.94 -12.42
C THR A 218 -11.06 -6.22 -12.50
N ASP A 219 -11.75 -7.35 -12.54
CA ASP A 219 -11.12 -8.66 -12.61
C ASP A 219 -10.53 -8.95 -14.00
N LEU A 220 -9.93 -10.13 -14.17
CA LEU A 220 -9.30 -10.57 -15.42
C LEU A 220 -10.31 -10.76 -16.56
N ASP A 221 -11.58 -10.99 -16.24
CA ASP A 221 -12.68 -11.16 -17.19
C ASP A 221 -13.34 -9.81 -17.55
N GLY A 222 -12.85 -8.71 -16.97
CA GLY A 222 -13.36 -7.36 -17.20
C GLY A 222 -14.61 -7.02 -16.39
N VAL A 223 -14.98 -7.85 -15.41
CA VAL A 223 -16.12 -7.60 -14.52
C VAL A 223 -15.71 -6.64 -13.40
N ALA A 224 -16.51 -5.60 -13.19
CA ALA A 224 -16.26 -4.59 -12.16
C ALA A 224 -16.91 -4.99 -10.83
N HIS A 225 -16.11 -5.09 -9.77
CA HIS A 225 -16.55 -5.35 -8.40
C HIS A 225 -16.42 -4.08 -7.59
N GLU A 226 -17.56 -3.55 -7.13
CA GLU A 226 -17.62 -2.25 -6.44
C GLU A 226 -17.61 -2.41 -4.91
N TYR A 227 -16.78 -1.59 -4.25
CA TYR A 227 -16.69 -1.49 -2.80
C TYR A 227 -17.01 -0.06 -2.36
N LEU A 228 -17.97 0.10 -1.46
CA LEU A 228 -18.35 1.38 -0.89
C LEU A 228 -17.71 1.54 0.49
N ILE A 229 -16.62 2.26 0.54
CA ILE A 229 -15.76 2.41 1.74
C ILE A 229 -16.10 3.74 2.42
N PRO A 230 -16.41 3.76 3.73
CA PRO A 230 -16.57 5.00 4.48
C PRO A 230 -15.33 5.90 4.36
N LYS A 231 -15.53 7.23 4.34
CA LYS A 231 -14.41 8.19 4.13
C LYS A 231 -13.44 8.29 5.31
N ASP A 232 -13.85 7.83 6.48
CA ASP A 232 -13.03 7.71 7.70
C ASP A 232 -12.08 6.51 7.66
N LYS A 233 -12.32 5.54 6.76
CA LYS A 233 -11.45 4.38 6.59
C LYS A 233 -10.28 4.68 5.66
N HIS A 234 -9.11 4.21 6.04
CA HIS A 234 -7.91 4.33 5.24
C HIS A 234 -7.86 3.24 4.16
N VAL A 235 -7.93 3.66 2.90
CA VAL A 235 -7.76 2.75 1.76
C VAL A 235 -6.27 2.56 1.49
N THR A 236 -5.85 1.32 1.50
CA THR A 236 -4.45 0.95 1.26
C THR A 236 -4.14 0.72 -0.22
N ALA A 237 -5.18 0.55 -1.04
CA ALA A 237 -5.05 0.35 -2.48
C ALA A 237 -4.88 1.67 -3.24
N HIS A 238 -4.13 1.65 -4.34
CA HIS A 238 -3.91 2.80 -5.20
C HIS A 238 -4.60 2.61 -6.55
N ASP A 239 -4.92 3.72 -7.22
CA ASP A 239 -5.48 3.68 -8.57
C ASP A 239 -4.52 3.01 -9.56
N GLY A 240 -5.03 2.13 -10.41
CA GLY A 240 -4.24 1.35 -11.36
C GLY A 240 -3.45 0.16 -10.77
N GLN A 241 -3.53 -0.06 -9.45
CA GLN A 241 -2.82 -1.16 -8.82
C GLN A 241 -3.52 -2.50 -9.05
N VAL A 242 -2.73 -3.55 -9.27
CA VAL A 242 -3.22 -4.93 -9.26
C VAL A 242 -3.23 -5.45 -7.84
N VAL A 243 -4.37 -5.95 -7.39
CA VAL A 243 -4.54 -6.63 -6.10
C VAL A 243 -4.92 -8.08 -6.34
N ASN A 244 -4.49 -8.96 -5.42
CA ASN A 244 -4.88 -10.36 -5.46
C ASN A 244 -6.07 -10.60 -4.53
N LYS A 245 -6.84 -11.64 -4.83
CA LYS A 245 -7.90 -12.11 -3.95
C LYS A 245 -7.36 -12.33 -2.53
N GLY A 246 -8.05 -11.77 -1.52
CA GLY A 246 -7.64 -11.83 -0.13
C GLY A 246 -6.60 -10.80 0.31
N GLU A 247 -6.11 -9.93 -0.58
CA GLU A 247 -5.28 -8.79 -0.17
C GLU A 247 -6.11 -7.71 0.53
N SER A 248 -5.52 -7.08 1.56
CA SER A 248 -6.17 -5.97 2.27
C SER A 248 -6.23 -4.73 1.39
N ILE A 249 -7.44 -4.23 1.11
CA ILE A 249 -7.69 -2.99 0.37
C ILE A 249 -8.05 -1.83 1.30
N VAL A 250 -8.49 -2.14 2.53
CA VAL A 250 -8.78 -1.16 3.58
C VAL A 250 -8.06 -1.59 4.84
N ASP A 251 -7.42 -0.63 5.51
CA ASP A 251 -6.69 -0.89 6.75
C ASP A 251 -7.64 -1.26 7.90
N GLY A 252 -7.23 -2.21 8.71
CA GLY A 252 -7.98 -2.72 9.86
C GLY A 252 -7.70 -4.20 10.14
N PRO A 253 -8.13 -4.72 11.29
CA PRO A 253 -8.04 -6.15 11.58
C PRO A 253 -8.89 -6.92 10.58
N ALA A 254 -8.38 -8.03 10.08
CA ALA A 254 -9.11 -8.87 9.13
C ALA A 254 -10.27 -9.59 9.82
N ASP A 255 -11.40 -9.71 9.12
CA ASP A 255 -12.52 -10.53 9.62
C ASP A 255 -12.18 -12.02 9.40
N PRO A 256 -12.22 -12.86 10.45
CA PRO A 256 -11.97 -14.29 10.33
C PRO A 256 -12.87 -14.99 9.29
N HIS A 257 -14.12 -14.54 9.17
CA HIS A 257 -15.07 -15.10 8.19
C HIS A 257 -14.64 -14.79 6.75
N ASP A 258 -14.14 -13.58 6.49
CA ASP A 258 -13.63 -13.22 5.17
C ASP A 258 -12.35 -13.96 4.83
N ILE A 259 -11.45 -14.16 5.80
CA ILE A 259 -10.25 -14.98 5.60
C ILE A 259 -10.65 -16.40 5.21
N LEU A 260 -11.60 -17.02 5.94
CA LEU A 260 -12.07 -18.36 5.64
C LEU A 260 -12.68 -18.44 4.24
N ARG A 261 -13.55 -17.49 3.90
CA ARG A 261 -14.28 -17.45 2.63
C ARG A 261 -13.35 -17.23 1.43
N LEU A 262 -12.36 -16.37 1.56
CA LEU A 262 -11.50 -15.94 0.46
C LEU A 262 -10.22 -16.75 0.33
N LEU A 263 -9.61 -17.14 1.44
CA LEU A 263 -8.27 -17.73 1.49
C LEU A 263 -8.27 -19.18 2.02
N GLY A 264 -9.37 -19.63 2.61
CA GLY A 264 -9.53 -21.00 3.09
C GLY A 264 -9.05 -21.26 4.51
N VAL A 265 -9.17 -22.54 4.92
CA VAL A 265 -8.97 -22.98 6.32
C VAL A 265 -7.54 -22.81 6.79
N GLU A 266 -6.54 -23.09 5.96
CA GLU A 266 -5.12 -22.96 6.33
C GLU A 266 -4.76 -21.51 6.65
N ALA A 267 -5.21 -20.56 5.83
CA ALA A 267 -4.97 -19.14 6.05
C ALA A 267 -5.64 -18.65 7.33
N LEU A 268 -6.87 -19.13 7.61
CA LEU A 268 -7.58 -18.80 8.84
C LEU A 268 -6.86 -19.35 10.08
N ALA A 269 -6.45 -20.62 10.04
CA ALA A 269 -5.75 -21.26 11.15
C ALA A 269 -4.44 -20.54 11.47
N ARG A 270 -3.69 -20.16 10.44
CA ARG A 270 -2.47 -19.37 10.60
C ARG A 270 -2.76 -18.00 11.20
N TYR A 271 -3.75 -17.28 10.66
CA TYR A 271 -4.16 -15.97 11.18
C TYR A 271 -4.52 -16.03 12.66
N ILE A 272 -5.37 -16.98 13.08
CA ILE A 272 -5.75 -17.14 14.49
C ILE A 272 -4.54 -17.46 15.36
N THR A 273 -3.66 -18.34 14.90
CA THR A 273 -2.44 -18.70 15.63
C THR A 273 -1.54 -17.49 15.83
N ASP A 274 -1.29 -16.73 14.78
CA ASP A 274 -0.43 -15.54 14.81
C ASP A 274 -1.01 -14.47 15.76
N GLU A 275 -2.32 -14.19 15.67
CA GLU A 275 -3.00 -13.21 16.51
C GLU A 275 -2.98 -13.61 18.00
N VAL A 276 -3.21 -14.90 18.30
CA VAL A 276 -3.15 -15.41 19.68
C VAL A 276 -1.72 -15.34 20.21
N GLN A 277 -0.73 -15.72 19.41
CA GLN A 277 0.67 -15.62 19.82
C GLN A 277 1.10 -14.18 20.06
N ASP A 278 0.66 -13.24 19.24
CA ASP A 278 0.98 -11.82 19.44
C ASP A 278 0.43 -11.28 20.76
N VAL A 279 -0.75 -11.73 21.18
CA VAL A 279 -1.32 -11.37 22.49
C VAL A 279 -0.45 -11.93 23.64
N TYR A 280 -0.05 -13.20 23.54
CA TYR A 280 0.70 -13.83 24.64
C TYR A 280 2.20 -13.48 24.63
N ARG A 281 2.77 -13.08 23.51
CA ARG A 281 4.18 -12.65 23.41
C ARG A 281 4.47 -11.37 24.21
N LEU A 282 3.45 -10.55 24.45
CA LEU A 282 3.55 -9.32 25.24
C LEU A 282 3.35 -9.54 26.74
N GLN A 283 3.01 -10.75 27.18
CA GLN A 283 2.82 -11.15 28.58
C GLN A 283 3.93 -12.11 29.04
#